data_014d6809776e96ac9e4bd0fcd6363ccf
#
_entry.id   014d6809776e96ac9e4bd0fcd6363ccf
#
_cell.length_a   1.000
_cell.length_b   1.000
_cell.length_c   1.000
_cell.angle_alpha   90.00
_cell.angle_beta   90.00
_cell.angle_gamma   90.00
#
_symmetry.space_group_name_H-M   'P 1'
#
loop_
_entity.id
_entity.type
_entity.pdbx_description
1 polymer ?
#
loop_
_entity_poly.entity_id
_entity_poly.type
_entity_poly.pdbx_seq_one_letter_code
_entity_poly.pdbx_strand_id
1 'polypeptide(L)'
;MSKRLNTTIRREQIAEAALALVAEQGVGALTARNVARAVGVTAPALYKHFPGGKADILSSVIDLLESVKIEGTRLAFAEPGPPLTKLHRCFDLHVSVIERYRALPILVLSDSIWIDEPRLKSRLVESHRRQQEQIAEIIREGQAAGDIRRDIDADRIFIQFLGQFLTIAILYSRRGDMLDPKAQAEANWRMFLQAVAP
;
A
#
# COMPACT_ATOMS: atom_id res chain seq x y z
N MET A 1 19.45 12.44 19.43
CA MET A 1 18.11 12.04 18.95
C MET A 1 17.50 12.99 17.90
N SER A 2 17.69 14.29 17.99
CA SER A 2 17.08 15.30 17.09
C SER A 2 17.40 15.15 15.58
N LYS A 3 18.63 14.80 15.20
CA LYS A 3 19.05 14.73 13.78
C LYS A 3 18.44 13.55 13.01
N ARG A 4 18.18 12.43 13.68
CA ARG A 4 17.54 11.22 13.08
C ARG A 4 16.03 11.42 12.85
N LEU A 5 15.32 12.04 13.79
CA LEU A 5 13.90 12.41 13.66
C LEU A 5 13.69 13.38 12.49
N ASN A 6 14.54 14.39 12.35
CA ASN A 6 14.48 15.32 11.21
C ASN A 6 14.69 14.65 9.85
N THR A 7 15.50 13.59 9.77
CA THR A 7 15.78 12.88 8.52
C THR A 7 14.60 11.98 8.14
N THR A 8 13.97 11.30 9.11
CA THR A 8 12.80 10.44 8.87
C THR A 8 11.58 11.26 8.45
N ILE A 9 11.25 12.32 9.18
CA ILE A 9 10.16 13.25 8.84
C ILE A 9 10.36 13.84 7.44
N ARG A 10 11.59 14.19 7.06
CA ARG A 10 11.87 14.69 5.71
C ARG A 10 11.70 13.63 4.63
N ARG A 11 12.02 12.37 4.92
CA ARG A 11 11.81 11.26 3.95
C ARG A 11 10.32 11.03 3.70
N GLU A 12 9.50 11.05 4.73
CA GLU A 12 8.04 10.94 4.60
C GLU A 12 7.45 12.11 3.79
N GLN A 13 7.84 13.35 4.09
CA GLN A 13 7.41 14.52 3.33
C GLN A 13 7.80 14.44 1.85
N ILE A 14 8.98 13.91 1.55
CA ILE A 14 9.45 13.74 0.17
C ILE A 14 8.68 12.61 -0.53
N ALA A 15 8.39 11.51 0.17
CA ALA A 15 7.56 10.44 -0.36
C ALA A 15 6.13 10.93 -0.66
N GLU A 16 5.52 11.70 0.25
CA GLU A 16 4.20 12.30 0.04
C GLU A 16 4.18 13.28 -1.14
N ALA A 17 5.20 14.14 -1.25
CA ALA A 17 5.33 15.07 -2.37
C ALA A 17 5.55 14.33 -3.71
N ALA A 18 6.30 13.23 -3.69
CA ALA A 18 6.49 12.37 -4.86
C ALA A 18 5.17 11.74 -5.30
N LEU A 19 4.37 11.25 -4.36
CA LEU A 19 3.04 10.68 -4.64
C LEU A 19 2.07 11.75 -5.19
N ALA A 20 2.05 12.95 -4.59
CA ALA A 20 1.24 14.06 -5.08
C ALA A 20 1.61 14.43 -6.54
N LEU A 21 2.91 14.54 -6.81
CA LEU A 21 3.42 14.83 -8.15
C LEU A 21 3.01 13.77 -9.19
N VAL A 22 3.08 12.48 -8.80
CA VAL A 22 2.66 11.37 -9.67
C VAL A 22 1.13 11.37 -9.87
N ALA A 23 0.35 11.73 -8.86
CA ALA A 23 -1.10 11.86 -8.98
C ALA A 23 -1.51 12.92 -10.00
N GLU A 24 -0.81 14.05 -10.01
CA GLU A 24 -1.13 15.20 -10.86
C GLU A 24 -0.57 15.08 -12.27
N GLN A 25 0.68 14.59 -12.40
CA GLN A 25 1.45 14.71 -13.64
C GLN A 25 1.95 13.37 -14.18
N GLY A 26 1.63 12.27 -13.50
CA GLY A 26 2.06 10.91 -13.88
C GLY A 26 3.50 10.56 -13.47
N VAL A 27 3.86 9.30 -13.65
CA VAL A 27 5.18 8.74 -13.23
C VAL A 27 6.36 9.42 -13.93
N GLY A 28 6.18 9.89 -15.17
CA GLY A 28 7.20 10.61 -15.92
C GLY A 28 7.66 11.91 -15.27
N ALA A 29 6.80 12.55 -14.48
CA ALA A 29 7.13 13.78 -13.76
C ALA A 29 8.01 13.53 -12.51
N LEU A 30 8.16 12.28 -12.08
CA LEU A 30 8.96 11.91 -10.91
C LEU A 30 10.46 12.04 -11.19
N THR A 31 10.97 13.24 -10.99
CA THR A 31 12.40 13.57 -11.08
C THR A 31 12.86 14.25 -9.79
N ALA A 32 14.13 14.12 -9.42
CA ALA A 32 14.69 14.80 -8.25
C ALA A 32 14.46 16.32 -8.29
N ARG A 33 14.54 16.93 -9.49
CA ARG A 33 14.29 18.36 -9.69
C ARG A 33 12.85 18.75 -9.38
N ASN A 34 11.88 18.00 -9.88
CA ASN A 34 10.46 18.30 -9.67
C ASN A 34 10.05 18.07 -8.22
N VAL A 35 10.56 16.99 -7.59
CA VAL A 35 10.33 16.72 -6.17
C VAL A 35 10.96 17.80 -5.30
N ALA A 36 12.21 18.24 -5.58
CA ALA A 36 12.84 19.33 -4.86
C ALA A 36 12.00 20.61 -4.92
N ARG A 37 11.46 20.93 -6.10
CA ARG A 37 10.56 22.09 -6.29
C ARG A 37 9.29 21.93 -5.47
N ALA A 38 8.67 20.76 -5.48
CA ALA A 38 7.42 20.47 -4.75
C ALA A 38 7.57 20.63 -3.23
N VAL A 39 8.74 20.24 -2.68
CA VAL A 39 9.03 20.39 -1.23
C VAL A 39 9.71 21.71 -0.86
N GLY A 40 9.88 22.65 -1.82
CA GLY A 40 10.44 23.96 -1.56
C GLY A 40 11.95 23.97 -1.25
N VAL A 41 12.72 23.01 -1.78
CA VAL A 41 14.18 22.97 -1.61
C VAL A 41 14.91 23.03 -2.95
N THR A 42 16.22 23.32 -2.90
CA THR A 42 17.05 23.25 -4.11
C THR A 42 17.41 21.80 -4.48
N ALA A 43 17.57 21.50 -5.76
CA ALA A 43 18.00 20.18 -6.20
C ALA A 43 19.31 19.70 -5.55
N PRO A 44 20.37 20.54 -5.38
CA PRO A 44 21.54 20.15 -4.62
C PRO A 44 21.27 19.80 -3.15
N ALA A 45 20.31 20.48 -2.49
CA ALA A 45 19.91 20.15 -1.12
C ALA A 45 19.18 18.79 -1.05
N LEU A 46 18.35 18.46 -2.05
CA LEU A 46 17.71 17.14 -2.15
C LEU A 46 18.76 16.04 -2.33
N TYR A 47 19.74 16.21 -3.25
CA TYR A 47 20.77 15.21 -3.50
C TYR A 47 21.67 14.91 -2.29
N LYS A 48 21.80 15.81 -1.32
CA LYS A 48 22.49 15.52 -0.04
C LYS A 48 21.80 14.44 0.79
N HIS A 49 20.48 14.29 0.65
CA HIS A 49 19.67 13.30 1.36
C HIS A 49 19.28 12.11 0.49
N PHE A 50 19.29 12.29 -0.81
CA PHE A 50 18.89 11.34 -1.85
C PHE A 50 19.93 11.29 -2.97
N PRO A 51 21.16 10.82 -2.69
CA PRO A 51 22.24 10.83 -3.66
C PRO A 51 21.93 9.99 -4.92
N GLY A 52 21.12 8.92 -4.78
CA GLY A 52 20.60 8.12 -5.88
C GLY A 52 19.41 8.75 -6.62
N GLY A 53 19.01 9.98 -6.26
CA GLY A 53 17.97 10.71 -6.98
C GLY A 53 16.62 9.99 -6.98
N LYS A 54 16.11 9.63 -8.16
CA LYS A 54 14.80 8.97 -8.33
C LYS A 54 14.71 7.64 -7.58
N ALA A 55 15.76 6.82 -7.61
CA ALA A 55 15.78 5.53 -6.94
C ALA A 55 15.60 5.66 -5.42
N ASP A 56 16.29 6.63 -4.80
CA ASP A 56 16.16 6.89 -3.36
C ASP A 56 14.78 7.45 -3.00
N ILE A 57 14.19 8.28 -3.86
CA ILE A 57 12.82 8.80 -3.68
C ILE A 57 11.81 7.64 -3.75
N LEU A 58 11.93 6.77 -4.75
CA LEU A 58 11.11 5.56 -4.85
C LEU A 58 11.27 4.65 -3.63
N SER A 59 12.51 4.49 -3.14
CA SER A 59 12.76 3.76 -1.89
C SER A 59 12.00 4.34 -0.72
N SER A 60 11.94 5.68 -0.58
CA SER A 60 11.18 6.34 0.49
C SER A 60 9.66 6.12 0.38
N VAL A 61 9.13 6.03 -0.84
CA VAL A 61 7.71 5.67 -1.06
C VAL A 61 7.45 4.22 -0.63
N ILE A 62 8.39 3.32 -0.91
CA ILE A 62 8.27 1.92 -0.45
C ILE A 62 8.40 1.84 1.08
N ASP A 63 9.33 2.61 1.69
CA ASP A 63 9.45 2.70 3.15
C ASP A 63 8.13 3.14 3.79
N LEU A 64 7.46 4.15 3.21
CA LEU A 64 6.15 4.62 3.65
C LEU A 64 5.09 3.51 3.52
N LEU A 65 5.01 2.83 2.38
CA LEU A 65 4.08 1.74 2.16
C LEU A 65 4.30 0.59 3.17
N GLU A 66 5.55 0.20 3.38
CA GLU A 66 5.90 -0.87 4.33
C GLU A 66 5.53 -0.47 5.76
N SER A 67 5.80 0.76 6.19
CA SER A 67 5.44 1.25 7.52
C SER A 67 3.92 1.21 7.75
N VAL A 68 3.13 1.63 6.76
CA VAL A 68 1.66 1.59 6.83
C VAL A 68 1.16 0.13 6.88
N LYS A 69 1.71 -0.76 6.06
CA LYS A 69 1.35 -2.19 6.07
C LYS A 69 1.67 -2.84 7.41
N ILE A 70 2.88 -2.62 7.95
CA ILE A 70 3.32 -3.18 9.23
C ILE A 70 2.41 -2.70 10.36
N GLU A 71 2.17 -1.40 10.45
CA GLU A 71 1.32 -0.83 11.49
C GLU A 71 -0.12 -1.33 11.39
N GLY A 72 -0.65 -1.42 10.17
CA GLY A 72 -2.00 -1.90 9.97
C GLY A 72 -2.18 -3.37 10.28
N THR A 73 -1.23 -4.19 9.90
CA THR A 73 -1.26 -5.60 10.29
C THR A 73 -1.14 -5.73 11.80
N ARG A 74 -0.22 -4.97 12.43
CA ARG A 74 -0.08 -4.94 13.88
C ARG A 74 -1.39 -4.56 14.59
N LEU A 75 -2.08 -3.52 14.14
CA LEU A 75 -3.36 -3.08 14.70
C LEU A 75 -4.46 -4.12 14.49
N ALA A 76 -4.55 -4.73 13.31
CA ALA A 76 -5.54 -5.76 13.02
C ALA A 76 -5.38 -7.00 13.91
N PHE A 77 -4.13 -7.36 14.26
CA PHE A 77 -3.82 -8.50 15.15
C PHE A 77 -3.84 -8.15 16.63
N ALA A 78 -3.58 -6.89 17.02
CA ALA A 78 -3.48 -6.48 18.43
C ALA A 78 -4.82 -6.57 19.16
N GLU A 79 -5.94 -6.37 18.47
CA GLU A 79 -7.25 -6.47 19.06
C GLU A 79 -7.83 -7.88 18.89
N PRO A 80 -8.21 -8.55 19.99
CA PRO A 80 -8.86 -9.84 19.91
C PRO A 80 -10.19 -9.73 19.14
N GLY A 81 -10.56 -10.80 18.46
CA GLY A 81 -11.82 -10.85 17.72
C GLY A 81 -11.87 -12.01 16.72
N PRO A 82 -13.06 -12.27 16.16
CA PRO A 82 -13.26 -13.27 15.13
C PRO A 82 -12.35 -13.04 13.90
N PRO A 83 -11.91 -14.07 13.19
CA PRO A 83 -11.05 -13.95 12.01
C PRO A 83 -11.59 -13.00 10.94
N LEU A 84 -12.88 -13.04 10.65
CA LEU A 84 -13.52 -12.14 9.70
C LEU A 84 -13.46 -10.67 10.14
N THR A 85 -13.51 -10.38 11.45
CA THR A 85 -13.35 -9.03 11.99
C THR A 85 -11.90 -8.54 11.82
N LYS A 86 -10.91 -9.40 12.04
CA LYS A 86 -9.49 -9.07 11.79
C LYS A 86 -9.26 -8.77 10.31
N LEU A 87 -9.81 -9.57 9.39
CA LEU A 87 -9.75 -9.34 7.94
C LEU A 87 -10.41 -8.02 7.55
N HIS A 88 -11.57 -7.69 8.14
CA HIS A 88 -12.26 -6.42 7.86
C HIS A 88 -11.40 -5.21 8.26
N ARG A 89 -10.78 -5.24 9.44
CA ARG A 89 -9.87 -4.17 9.86
C ARG A 89 -8.68 -4.01 8.90
N CYS A 90 -8.10 -5.12 8.44
CA CYS A 90 -7.04 -5.08 7.42
C CYS A 90 -7.56 -4.46 6.11
N PHE A 91 -8.78 -4.80 5.72
CA PHE A 91 -9.42 -4.27 4.52
C PHE A 91 -9.64 -2.76 4.61
N ASP A 92 -10.25 -2.28 5.69
CA ASP A 92 -10.53 -0.85 5.93
C ASP A 92 -9.24 -0.02 5.94
N LEU A 93 -8.17 -0.56 6.52
CA LEU A 93 -6.88 0.10 6.48
C LEU A 93 -6.38 0.27 5.04
N HIS A 94 -6.45 -0.78 4.22
CA HIS A 94 -6.02 -0.68 2.82
C HIS A 94 -6.84 0.36 2.05
N VAL A 95 -8.15 0.43 2.30
CA VAL A 95 -9.03 1.45 1.70
C VAL A 95 -8.60 2.86 2.15
N SER A 96 -8.33 3.06 3.44
CA SER A 96 -7.87 4.36 3.96
C SER A 96 -6.53 4.82 3.34
N VAL A 97 -5.62 3.88 3.08
CA VAL A 97 -4.35 4.14 2.39
C VAL A 97 -4.56 4.54 0.94
N ILE A 98 -5.50 3.88 0.25
CA ILE A 98 -5.87 4.21 -1.13
C ILE A 98 -6.44 5.63 -1.21
N GLU A 99 -7.30 6.02 -0.28
CA GLU A 99 -7.85 7.38 -0.21
C GLU A 99 -6.74 8.42 0.03
N ARG A 100 -5.88 8.16 1.00
CA ARG A 100 -4.80 9.08 1.37
C ARG A 100 -3.72 9.20 0.30
N TYR A 101 -3.36 8.10 -0.34
CA TYR A 101 -2.24 8.02 -1.28
C TYR A 101 -2.68 7.55 -2.66
N ARG A 102 -3.55 8.30 -3.29
CA ARG A 102 -4.18 7.98 -4.57
C ARG A 102 -3.22 7.52 -5.67
N ALA A 103 -2.01 8.07 -5.72
CA ALA A 103 -1.00 7.71 -6.72
C ALA A 103 -0.19 6.45 -6.38
N LEU A 104 -0.29 5.95 -5.15
CA LEU A 104 0.52 4.82 -4.70
C LEU A 104 0.37 3.57 -5.58
N PRO A 105 -0.85 3.14 -6.00
CA PRO A 105 -0.98 2.00 -6.89
C PRO A 105 -0.32 2.22 -8.24
N ILE A 106 -0.43 3.43 -8.81
CA ILE A 106 0.20 3.77 -10.09
C ILE A 106 1.71 3.61 -10.00
N LEU A 107 2.30 4.11 -8.92
CA LEU A 107 3.75 4.08 -8.73
C LEU A 107 4.26 2.68 -8.43
N VAL A 108 3.60 1.97 -7.52
CA VAL A 108 3.98 0.61 -7.09
C VAL A 108 3.87 -0.41 -8.24
N LEU A 109 2.95 -0.21 -9.18
CA LEU A 109 2.77 -1.07 -10.35
C LEU A 109 3.51 -0.54 -11.61
N SER A 110 4.34 0.50 -11.48
CA SER A 110 5.03 1.09 -12.61
C SER A 110 6.28 0.32 -13.03
N ASP A 111 6.63 0.39 -14.32
CA ASP A 111 7.87 -0.13 -14.86
C ASP A 111 9.10 0.47 -14.17
N SER A 112 8.98 1.71 -13.66
CA SER A 112 10.04 2.36 -12.88
C SER A 112 10.48 1.58 -11.64
N ILE A 113 9.62 0.71 -11.08
CA ILE A 113 9.98 -0.17 -9.97
C ILE A 113 10.22 -1.60 -10.47
N TRP A 114 9.35 -2.11 -11.32
CA TRP A 114 9.39 -3.52 -11.70
C TRP A 114 10.49 -3.88 -12.70
N ILE A 115 10.93 -2.92 -13.50
CA ILE A 115 11.94 -3.12 -14.55
C ILE A 115 13.24 -2.39 -14.21
N ASP A 116 13.13 -1.08 -13.88
CA ASP A 116 14.31 -0.22 -13.76
C ASP A 116 15.04 -0.39 -12.41
N GLU A 117 14.35 -0.84 -11.34
CA GLU A 117 14.88 -0.90 -9.99
C GLU A 117 14.76 -2.30 -9.34
N PRO A 118 15.63 -3.26 -9.69
CA PRO A 118 15.53 -4.65 -9.20
C PRO A 118 15.53 -4.80 -7.69
N ARG A 119 16.25 -3.91 -6.96
CA ARG A 119 16.28 -3.93 -5.49
C ARG A 119 14.93 -3.54 -4.88
N LEU A 120 14.25 -2.56 -5.46
CA LEU A 120 12.92 -2.12 -5.00
C LEU A 120 11.86 -3.17 -5.34
N LYS A 121 11.96 -3.79 -6.51
CA LYS A 121 11.14 -4.96 -6.88
C LYS A 121 11.27 -6.07 -5.86
N SER A 122 12.50 -6.47 -5.50
CA SER A 122 12.73 -7.54 -4.52
C SER A 122 12.14 -7.20 -3.15
N ARG A 123 12.23 -5.95 -2.71
CA ARG A 123 11.59 -5.49 -1.46
C ARG A 123 10.07 -5.59 -1.52
N LEU A 124 9.45 -5.17 -2.61
CA LEU A 124 7.99 -5.26 -2.79
C LEU A 124 7.52 -6.71 -2.80
N VAL A 125 8.21 -7.59 -3.52
CA VAL A 125 7.90 -9.02 -3.55
C VAL A 125 7.97 -9.62 -2.16
N GLU A 126 9.03 -9.34 -1.40
CA GLU A 126 9.19 -9.84 -0.03
C GLU A 126 8.14 -9.26 0.94
N SER A 127 7.80 -7.97 0.79
CA SER A 127 6.72 -7.34 1.56
C SER A 127 5.37 -7.98 1.27
N HIS A 128 5.08 -8.31 0.00
CA HIS A 128 3.86 -9.02 -0.38
C HIS A 128 3.80 -10.43 0.19
N ARG A 129 4.90 -11.18 0.11
CA ARG A 129 4.98 -12.53 0.67
C ARG A 129 4.67 -12.54 2.16
N ARG A 130 5.29 -11.65 2.93
CA ARG A 130 5.02 -11.52 4.37
C ARG A 130 3.55 -11.17 4.67
N GLN A 131 2.97 -10.27 3.91
CA GLN A 131 1.56 -9.92 4.07
C GLN A 131 0.65 -11.11 3.75
N GLN A 132 0.95 -11.86 2.67
CA GLN A 132 0.22 -13.07 2.30
C GLN A 132 0.22 -14.08 3.44
N GLU A 133 1.39 -14.39 4.00
CA GLU A 133 1.54 -15.33 5.10
C GLU A 133 0.68 -14.95 6.32
N GLN A 134 0.73 -13.67 6.71
CA GLN A 134 -0.02 -13.17 7.85
C GLN A 134 -1.54 -13.23 7.64
N ILE A 135 -2.02 -12.80 6.48
CA ILE A 135 -3.46 -12.81 6.18
C ILE A 135 -3.96 -14.25 5.94
N ALA A 136 -3.18 -15.08 5.27
CA ALA A 136 -3.54 -16.49 5.09
C ALA A 136 -3.65 -17.23 6.44
N GLU A 137 -2.88 -16.86 7.46
CA GLU A 137 -3.01 -17.41 8.81
C GLU A 137 -4.37 -17.05 9.42
N ILE A 138 -4.81 -15.79 9.33
CA ILE A 138 -6.16 -15.37 9.79
C ILE A 138 -7.24 -16.16 9.04
N ILE A 139 -7.06 -16.37 7.73
CA ILE A 139 -8.02 -17.14 6.94
C ILE A 139 -8.08 -18.60 7.43
N ARG A 140 -6.92 -19.22 7.71
CA ARG A 140 -6.87 -20.59 8.28
C ARG A 140 -7.52 -20.66 9.67
N GLU A 141 -7.31 -19.64 10.53
CA GLU A 141 -8.03 -19.53 11.80
C GLU A 141 -9.55 -19.55 11.57
N GLY A 142 -10.04 -18.77 10.59
CA GLY A 142 -11.47 -18.74 10.24
C GLY A 142 -11.99 -20.05 9.66
N GLN A 143 -11.18 -20.74 8.86
CA GLN A 143 -11.50 -22.08 8.36
C GLN A 143 -11.57 -23.11 9.49
N ALA A 144 -10.66 -23.05 10.44
CA ALA A 144 -10.66 -23.92 11.61
C ALA A 144 -11.88 -23.65 12.52
N ALA A 145 -12.27 -22.39 12.69
CA ALA A 145 -13.46 -21.98 13.46
C ALA A 145 -14.78 -22.32 12.74
N GLY A 146 -14.77 -22.57 11.44
CA GLY A 146 -15.97 -22.81 10.64
C GLY A 146 -16.65 -21.53 10.14
N ASP A 147 -15.99 -20.39 10.25
CA ASP A 147 -16.47 -19.07 9.77
C ASP A 147 -16.17 -18.84 8.30
N ILE A 148 -15.18 -19.58 7.75
CA ILE A 148 -14.71 -19.51 6.37
C ILE A 148 -14.73 -20.91 5.74
N ARG A 149 -15.16 -20.98 4.49
CA ARG A 149 -15.19 -22.22 3.71
C ARG A 149 -13.82 -22.89 3.65
N ARG A 150 -13.82 -24.25 3.64
CA ARG A 150 -12.58 -25.06 3.68
C ARG A 150 -12.22 -25.70 2.34
N ASP A 151 -13.12 -25.63 1.36
CA ASP A 151 -12.92 -26.21 0.04
C ASP A 151 -12.03 -25.37 -0.87
N ILE A 152 -11.69 -24.14 -0.46
CA ILE A 152 -10.75 -23.26 -1.14
C ILE A 152 -9.54 -23.01 -0.21
N ASP A 153 -8.35 -23.16 -0.79
CA ASP A 153 -7.09 -22.92 -0.11
C ASP A 153 -6.97 -21.46 0.38
N ALA A 154 -6.41 -21.27 1.58
CA ALA A 154 -6.26 -19.96 2.21
C ALA A 154 -5.46 -18.95 1.37
N ASP A 155 -4.44 -19.42 0.63
CA ASP A 155 -3.64 -18.56 -0.25
C ASP A 155 -4.45 -18.09 -1.47
N ARG A 156 -5.39 -18.90 -1.95
CA ARG A 156 -6.32 -18.49 -3.02
C ARG A 156 -7.36 -17.51 -2.51
N ILE A 157 -7.88 -17.71 -1.29
CA ILE A 157 -8.78 -16.74 -0.64
C ILE A 157 -8.03 -15.41 -0.42
N PHE A 158 -6.74 -15.44 -0.05
CA PHE A 158 -5.92 -14.23 0.05
C PHE A 158 -5.86 -13.45 -1.28
N ILE A 159 -5.68 -14.11 -2.42
CA ILE A 159 -5.67 -13.45 -3.73
C ILE A 159 -7.02 -12.76 -4.01
N GLN A 160 -8.13 -13.42 -3.67
CA GLN A 160 -9.46 -12.82 -3.76
C GLN A 160 -9.60 -11.61 -2.83
N PHE A 161 -9.13 -11.72 -1.59
CA PHE A 161 -9.11 -10.62 -0.63
C PHE A 161 -8.31 -9.42 -1.17
N LEU A 162 -7.12 -9.67 -1.70
CA LEU A 162 -6.27 -8.64 -2.31
C LEU A 162 -6.99 -7.95 -3.48
N GLY A 163 -7.69 -8.72 -4.33
CA GLY A 163 -8.43 -8.22 -5.49
C GLY A 163 -9.53 -7.23 -5.11
N GLN A 164 -10.15 -7.36 -3.92
CA GLN A 164 -11.23 -6.49 -3.48
C GLN A 164 -10.82 -5.01 -3.39
N PHE A 165 -9.63 -4.72 -2.89
CA PHE A 165 -9.15 -3.34 -2.76
C PHE A 165 -8.21 -2.92 -3.89
N LEU A 166 -7.52 -3.85 -4.56
CA LEU A 166 -6.62 -3.52 -5.67
C LEU A 166 -7.39 -2.91 -6.85
N THR A 167 -8.57 -3.45 -7.17
CA THR A 167 -9.43 -2.90 -8.22
C THR A 167 -9.89 -1.48 -7.88
N ILE A 168 -10.30 -1.23 -6.63
CA ILE A 168 -10.65 0.10 -6.14
C ILE A 168 -9.45 1.04 -6.32
N ALA A 169 -8.26 0.60 -5.88
CA ALA A 169 -7.04 1.39 -5.95
C ALA A 169 -6.70 1.83 -7.37
N ILE A 170 -6.75 0.92 -8.33
CA ILE A 170 -6.46 1.21 -9.74
C ILE A 170 -7.52 2.15 -10.33
N LEU A 171 -8.80 1.88 -10.12
CA LEU A 171 -9.88 2.70 -10.69
C LEU A 171 -9.92 4.09 -10.06
N TYR A 172 -9.80 4.20 -8.74
CA TYR A 172 -9.77 5.48 -8.04
C TYR A 172 -8.57 6.34 -8.46
N SER A 173 -7.39 5.72 -8.60
CA SER A 173 -6.20 6.42 -9.08
C SER A 173 -6.36 6.99 -10.50
N ARG A 174 -7.16 6.35 -11.36
CA ARG A 174 -7.35 6.74 -12.78
C ARG A 174 -8.55 7.64 -13.01
N ARG A 175 -9.65 7.43 -12.26
CA ARG A 175 -10.94 8.09 -12.49
C ARG A 175 -11.27 9.17 -11.46
N GLY A 176 -10.55 9.24 -10.35
CA GLY A 176 -10.76 10.23 -9.30
C GLY A 176 -12.18 10.21 -8.75
N ASP A 177 -12.81 11.36 -8.77
CA ASP A 177 -14.12 11.61 -8.16
C ASP A 177 -15.30 10.84 -8.82
N MET A 178 -15.04 10.09 -9.89
CA MET A 178 -16.04 9.21 -10.51
C MET A 178 -16.28 7.89 -9.75
N LEU A 179 -15.45 7.59 -8.74
CA LEU A 179 -15.57 6.41 -7.90
C LEU A 179 -15.48 6.84 -6.43
N ASP A 180 -16.52 6.53 -5.65
CA ASP A 180 -16.46 6.59 -4.20
C ASP A 180 -15.77 5.31 -3.70
N PRO A 181 -14.51 5.40 -3.19
CA PRO A 181 -13.78 4.22 -2.78
C PRO A 181 -14.39 3.55 -1.54
N LYS A 182 -15.03 4.31 -0.64
CA LYS A 182 -15.68 3.74 0.56
C LYS A 182 -16.94 2.97 0.21
N ALA A 183 -17.83 3.57 -0.55
CA ALA A 183 -19.06 2.91 -0.97
C ALA A 183 -18.75 1.64 -1.78
N GLN A 184 -17.73 1.67 -2.65
CA GLN A 184 -17.30 0.49 -3.39
C GLN A 184 -16.67 -0.56 -2.47
N ALA A 185 -15.89 -0.13 -1.48
CA ALA A 185 -15.28 -1.04 -0.51
C ALA A 185 -16.33 -1.78 0.31
N GLU A 186 -17.36 -1.11 0.79
CA GLU A 186 -18.48 -1.74 1.51
C GLU A 186 -19.21 -2.78 0.63
N ALA A 187 -19.42 -2.49 -0.65
CA ALA A 187 -20.01 -3.43 -1.57
C ALA A 187 -19.11 -4.65 -1.80
N ASN A 188 -17.81 -4.42 -2.04
CA ASN A 188 -16.83 -5.47 -2.23
C ASN A 188 -16.71 -6.37 -0.99
N TRP A 189 -16.69 -5.79 0.22
CA TRP A 189 -16.62 -6.53 1.46
C TRP A 189 -17.83 -7.45 1.63
N ARG A 190 -19.04 -6.96 1.36
CA ARG A 190 -20.25 -7.79 1.40
C ARG A 190 -20.20 -8.96 0.42
N MET A 191 -19.71 -8.72 -0.80
CA MET A 191 -19.54 -9.79 -1.79
C MET A 191 -18.46 -10.79 -1.35
N PHE A 192 -17.36 -10.32 -0.78
CA PHE A 192 -16.32 -11.19 -0.24
C PHE A 192 -16.85 -12.10 0.86
N LEU A 193 -17.63 -11.57 1.81
CA LEU A 193 -18.24 -12.38 2.88
C LEU A 193 -19.11 -13.49 2.32
N GLN A 194 -19.92 -13.22 1.29
CA GLN A 194 -20.72 -14.24 0.63
C GLN A 194 -19.87 -15.31 -0.10
N ALA A 195 -18.75 -14.88 -0.70
CA ALA A 195 -17.85 -15.78 -1.40
C ALA A 195 -17.09 -16.73 -0.48
N VAL A 196 -16.81 -16.30 0.76
CA VAL A 196 -16.04 -17.11 1.75
C VAL A 196 -16.92 -17.79 2.79
N ALA A 197 -18.22 -17.61 2.73
CA ALA A 197 -19.17 -18.31 3.62
C ALA A 197 -18.97 -19.83 3.55
N PRO A 198 -19.17 -20.55 4.68
CA PRO A 198 -19.03 -22.00 4.78
C PRO A 198 -19.93 -22.77 3.81
#